data_791a08f65e6745c8f3b97e07693ddad2
#
_entry.id   791a08f65e6745c8f3b97e07693ddad2
#
_cell.length_a   1.000
_cell.length_b   1.000
_cell.length_c   1.000
_cell.angle_alpha   90.00
_cell.angle_beta   90.00
_cell.angle_gamma   90.00
#
_symmetry.space_group_name_H-M   'P 1'
#
loop_
_entity.id
_entity.type
_entity.pdbx_description
1 polymer ?
#
loop_
_entity_poly.entity_id
_entity_poly.type
_entity_poly.pdbx_seq_one_letter_code
_entity_poly.pdbx_strand_id
1 'polypeptide(L)'
;SQGLIVLEAARLAENGMGPKHVIEELEQMKKKVHTSFIVDNLDYLARAKQVSARTANLVKSLMGRPVLVLKKGRMKLGKIYFGSSKSAWKAYINSCLSNSSRIDTSILFVTYVGLSKKDMDWIRDYIEKSVKFDEIYFQQASASIAVNCGPGTFGLLYKEK
;
A
#
# COMPACT_ATOMS: atom_id res chain seq x y z
N SER A 1 3.99 4.79 -3.96
CA SER A 1 5.46 4.67 -4.01
C SER A 1 6.17 5.92 -4.53
N GLN A 2 5.59 6.61 -5.52
CA GLN A 2 6.21 7.86 -6.05
C GLN A 2 6.42 8.90 -4.95
N GLY A 3 5.45 9.15 -4.08
CA GLY A 3 5.59 10.12 -2.98
C GLY A 3 6.81 9.89 -2.10
N LEU A 4 7.09 8.63 -1.71
CA LEU A 4 8.29 8.29 -0.93
C LEU A 4 9.58 8.66 -1.67
N ILE A 5 9.64 8.38 -2.98
CA ILE A 5 10.82 8.67 -3.81
C ILE A 5 11.01 10.18 -3.97
N VAL A 6 9.92 10.93 -4.18
CA VAL A 6 9.96 12.40 -4.32
C VAL A 6 10.42 13.06 -3.01
N LEU A 7 9.88 12.63 -1.87
CA LEU A 7 10.31 13.16 -0.56
C LEU A 7 11.79 12.88 -0.29
N GLU A 8 12.25 11.67 -0.59
CA GLU A 8 13.66 11.34 -0.42
C GLU A 8 14.56 12.14 -1.38
N ALA A 9 14.14 12.35 -2.63
CA ALA A 9 14.85 13.20 -3.57
C ALA A 9 15.00 14.64 -3.05
N ALA A 10 13.92 15.21 -2.53
CA ALA A 10 13.92 16.55 -1.95
C ALA A 10 14.88 16.63 -0.75
N ARG A 11 14.78 15.65 0.17
CA ARG A 11 15.67 15.58 1.35
C ARG A 11 17.14 15.49 0.98
N LEU A 12 17.51 14.66 0.00
CA LEU A 12 18.87 14.52 -0.47
C LEU A 12 19.38 15.81 -1.13
N ALA A 13 18.53 16.48 -1.91
CA ALA A 13 18.85 17.76 -2.53
C ALA A 13 19.04 18.87 -1.49
N GLU A 14 18.16 18.95 -0.48
CA GLU A 14 18.27 19.90 0.64
C GLU A 14 19.57 19.71 1.43
N ASN A 15 20.05 18.48 1.54
CA ASN A 15 21.33 18.15 2.15
C ASN A 15 22.54 18.44 1.24
N GLY A 16 22.34 19.09 0.09
CA GLY A 16 23.40 19.50 -0.83
C GLY A 16 23.94 18.38 -1.72
N MET A 17 23.25 17.24 -1.80
CA MET A 17 23.68 16.13 -2.67
C MET A 17 23.51 16.50 -4.15
N GLY A 18 24.54 16.29 -4.94
CA GLY A 18 24.50 16.56 -6.38
C GLY A 18 23.55 15.61 -7.13
N PRO A 19 22.97 16.06 -8.28
CA PRO A 19 21.92 15.31 -9.00
C PRO A 19 22.29 13.86 -9.34
N LYS A 20 23.52 13.60 -9.72
CA LYS A 20 23.99 12.25 -10.05
C LYS A 20 23.88 11.30 -8.86
N HIS A 21 24.35 11.73 -7.70
CA HIS A 21 24.30 10.92 -6.47
C HIS A 21 22.86 10.76 -5.99
N VAL A 22 22.01 11.79 -6.13
CA VAL A 22 20.57 11.68 -5.83
C VAL A 22 19.94 10.56 -6.66
N ILE A 23 20.21 10.51 -7.97
CA ILE A 23 19.67 9.46 -8.84
C ILE A 23 20.14 8.07 -8.40
N GLU A 24 21.44 7.91 -8.09
CA GLU A 24 22.02 6.64 -7.64
C GLU A 24 21.33 6.15 -6.34
N GLU A 25 21.16 7.02 -5.35
CA GLU A 25 20.48 6.70 -4.09
C GLU A 25 19.01 6.31 -4.31
N LEU A 26 18.29 7.05 -5.16
CA LEU A 26 16.89 6.74 -5.46
C LEU A 26 16.72 5.40 -6.19
N GLU A 27 17.66 5.02 -7.07
CA GLU A 27 17.64 3.70 -7.73
C GLU A 27 17.85 2.55 -6.73
N GLN A 28 18.67 2.75 -5.69
CA GLN A 28 18.79 1.77 -4.62
C GLN A 28 17.53 1.75 -3.74
N MET A 29 17.00 2.92 -3.39
CA MET A 29 15.77 3.03 -2.60
C MET A 29 14.58 2.33 -3.26
N LYS A 30 14.41 2.43 -4.57
CA LYS A 30 13.32 1.76 -5.32
C LYS A 30 13.23 0.26 -5.04
N LYS A 31 14.36 -0.40 -4.79
CA LYS A 31 14.43 -1.84 -4.50
C LYS A 31 13.92 -2.16 -3.09
N LYS A 32 13.93 -1.17 -2.20
CA LYS A 32 13.54 -1.28 -0.78
C LYS A 32 12.13 -0.75 -0.50
N VAL A 33 11.45 -0.17 -1.49
CA VAL A 33 10.09 0.35 -1.29
C VAL A 33 9.08 -0.79 -1.32
N HIS A 34 8.43 -1.03 -0.19
CA HIS A 34 7.27 -1.89 -0.10
C HIS A 34 6.03 -1.15 -0.61
N THR A 35 5.26 -1.80 -1.46
CA THR A 35 3.98 -1.28 -1.96
C THR A 35 2.99 -2.43 -2.08
N SER A 36 1.94 -2.37 -1.28
CA SER A 36 0.83 -3.33 -1.36
C SER A 36 -0.50 -2.63 -1.08
N PHE A 37 -1.59 -3.25 -1.55
CA PHE A 37 -2.96 -2.75 -1.37
C PHE A 37 -3.87 -3.92 -1.02
N ILE A 38 -4.72 -3.75 -0.02
CA ILE A 38 -5.87 -4.64 0.19
C ILE A 38 -7.07 -4.02 -0.51
N VAL A 39 -7.74 -4.81 -1.37
CA VAL A 39 -8.92 -4.38 -2.10
C VAL A 39 -10.16 -5.08 -1.55
N ASP A 40 -11.32 -4.43 -1.61
CA ASP A 40 -12.54 -5.00 -1.07
C ASP A 40 -13.00 -6.22 -1.89
N ASN A 41 -12.85 -6.15 -3.22
CA ASN A 41 -13.16 -7.25 -4.14
C ASN A 41 -12.32 -7.13 -5.44
N LEU A 42 -12.44 -8.12 -6.32
CA LEU A 42 -11.74 -8.16 -7.61
C LEU A 42 -12.58 -7.63 -8.78
N ASP A 43 -13.78 -7.11 -8.56
CA ASP A 43 -14.71 -6.73 -9.64
C ASP A 43 -14.09 -5.65 -10.56
N TYR A 44 -13.39 -4.68 -9.99
CA TYR A 44 -12.71 -3.63 -10.76
C TYR A 44 -11.56 -4.18 -11.60
N LEU A 45 -10.76 -5.09 -11.04
CA LEU A 45 -9.68 -5.76 -11.75
C LEU A 45 -10.19 -6.70 -12.86
N ALA A 46 -11.36 -7.32 -12.64
CA ALA A 46 -12.02 -8.13 -13.66
C ALA A 46 -12.54 -7.28 -14.83
N ARG A 47 -13.12 -6.11 -14.53
CA ARG A 47 -13.52 -5.13 -15.57
C ARG A 47 -12.32 -4.63 -16.38
N ALA A 48 -11.18 -4.42 -15.72
CA ALA A 48 -9.91 -4.06 -16.35
C ALA A 48 -9.20 -5.25 -17.06
N LYS A 49 -9.84 -6.43 -17.11
CA LYS A 49 -9.31 -7.68 -17.71
C LYS A 49 -7.97 -8.14 -17.10
N GLN A 50 -7.67 -7.73 -15.87
CA GLN A 50 -6.46 -8.14 -15.17
C GLN A 50 -6.60 -9.46 -14.41
N VAL A 51 -7.84 -9.85 -14.08
CA VAL A 51 -8.21 -11.16 -13.52
C VAL A 51 -9.45 -11.70 -14.23
N SER A 52 -9.65 -13.02 -14.20
CA SER A 52 -10.86 -13.60 -14.78
C SER A 52 -12.10 -13.30 -13.93
N ALA A 53 -13.25 -13.14 -14.56
CA ALA A 53 -14.53 -12.97 -13.86
C ALA A 53 -14.84 -14.16 -12.93
N ARG A 54 -14.46 -15.38 -13.33
CA ARG A 54 -14.64 -16.59 -12.48
C ARG A 54 -13.84 -16.48 -11.19
N THR A 55 -12.58 -16.04 -11.27
CA THR A 55 -11.72 -15.81 -10.11
C THR A 55 -12.31 -14.73 -9.21
N ALA A 56 -12.76 -13.61 -9.78
CA ALA A 56 -13.37 -12.53 -9.02
C ALA A 56 -14.63 -12.99 -8.26
N ASN A 57 -15.51 -13.72 -8.93
CA ASN A 57 -16.74 -14.25 -8.32
C ASN A 57 -16.44 -15.26 -7.21
N LEU A 58 -15.48 -16.15 -7.39
CA LEU A 58 -15.08 -17.12 -6.37
C LEU A 58 -14.54 -16.42 -5.11
N VAL A 59 -13.64 -15.47 -5.27
CA VAL A 59 -13.09 -14.70 -4.14
C VAL A 59 -14.18 -13.94 -3.40
N LYS A 60 -15.11 -13.33 -4.14
CA LYS A 60 -16.25 -12.58 -3.59
C LYS A 60 -17.22 -13.48 -2.81
N SER A 61 -17.58 -14.65 -3.35
CA SER A 61 -18.51 -15.59 -2.69
C SER A 61 -17.96 -16.11 -1.36
N LEU A 62 -16.64 -16.14 -1.20
CA LEU A 62 -15.95 -16.52 0.03
C LEU A 62 -15.66 -15.32 0.95
N MET A 63 -16.21 -14.13 0.69
CA MET A 63 -15.90 -12.88 1.40
C MET A 63 -14.38 -12.62 1.46
N GLY A 64 -13.69 -12.98 0.39
CA GLY A 64 -12.24 -12.80 0.27
C GLY A 64 -11.87 -11.37 -0.06
N ARG A 65 -10.89 -10.83 0.64
CA ARG A 65 -10.26 -9.53 0.37
C ARG A 65 -8.83 -9.74 -0.07
N PRO A 66 -8.58 -9.63 -1.38
CA PRO A 66 -7.28 -9.89 -1.94
C PRO A 66 -6.31 -8.73 -1.70
N VAL A 67 -5.05 -9.08 -1.59
CA VAL A 67 -3.94 -8.13 -1.53
C VAL A 67 -3.21 -8.10 -2.87
N LEU A 68 -3.00 -6.92 -3.38
CA LEU A 68 -2.15 -6.66 -4.54
C LEU A 68 -0.78 -6.21 -4.06
N VAL A 69 0.28 -6.75 -4.62
CA VAL A 69 1.66 -6.40 -4.26
C VAL A 69 2.41 -5.97 -5.52
N LEU A 70 3.11 -4.84 -5.43
CA LEU A 70 4.00 -4.41 -6.50
C LEU A 70 5.31 -5.19 -6.44
N LYS A 71 5.59 -6.00 -7.46
CA LYS A 71 6.85 -6.74 -7.59
C LYS A 71 7.46 -6.51 -8.97
N LYS A 72 8.69 -6.00 -9.01
CA LYS A 72 9.42 -5.73 -10.26
C LYS A 72 8.60 -4.89 -11.26
N GLY A 73 7.98 -3.81 -10.76
CA GLY A 73 7.16 -2.90 -11.56
C GLY A 73 5.79 -3.43 -12.01
N ARG A 74 5.37 -4.61 -11.56
CA ARG A 74 4.08 -5.21 -11.91
C ARG A 74 3.26 -5.51 -10.67
N MET A 75 1.97 -5.20 -10.72
CA MET A 75 1.02 -5.61 -9.69
C MET A 75 0.74 -7.11 -9.82
N LYS A 76 0.84 -7.81 -8.70
CA LYS A 76 0.55 -9.24 -8.60
C LYS A 76 -0.43 -9.50 -7.48
N LEU A 77 -1.30 -10.49 -7.66
CA LEU A 77 -2.14 -11.00 -6.59
C LEU A 77 -1.25 -11.67 -5.53
N GLY A 78 -1.40 -11.22 -4.29
CA GLY A 78 -0.73 -11.75 -3.12
C GLY A 78 -1.65 -12.64 -2.29
N LYS A 79 -1.65 -12.42 -0.97
CA LYS A 79 -2.54 -13.14 -0.03
C LYS A 79 -4.00 -12.73 -0.22
N ILE A 80 -4.91 -13.60 0.19
CA ILE A 80 -6.33 -13.29 0.30
C ILE A 80 -6.71 -13.46 1.77
N TYR A 81 -7.32 -12.43 2.35
CA TYR A 81 -7.86 -12.49 3.70
C TYR A 81 -9.37 -12.64 3.66
N PHE A 82 -9.94 -13.38 4.61
CA PHE A 82 -11.36 -13.70 4.64
C PHE A 82 -12.04 -13.07 5.86
N GLY A 83 -13.34 -12.88 5.77
CA GLY A 83 -14.16 -12.35 6.85
C GLY A 83 -14.57 -10.89 6.68
N SER A 84 -14.91 -10.20 7.78
CA SER A 84 -15.32 -8.79 7.75
C SER A 84 -14.17 -7.88 7.27
N SER A 85 -14.53 -6.69 6.74
CA SER A 85 -13.53 -5.71 6.27
C SER A 85 -12.48 -5.43 7.33
N LYS A 86 -12.90 -5.13 8.55
CA LYS A 86 -11.96 -4.82 9.66
C LYS A 86 -11.08 -6.00 10.05
N SER A 87 -11.61 -7.22 10.02
CA SER A 87 -10.82 -8.42 10.30
C SER A 87 -9.73 -8.62 9.26
N ALA A 88 -10.07 -8.49 7.98
CA ALA A 88 -9.13 -8.61 6.88
C ALA A 88 -8.10 -7.46 6.88
N TRP A 89 -8.52 -6.23 7.16
CA TRP A 89 -7.62 -5.07 7.30
C TRP A 89 -6.60 -5.25 8.42
N LYS A 90 -7.07 -5.76 9.57
CA LYS A 90 -6.21 -6.09 10.72
C LYS A 90 -5.16 -7.13 10.33
N ALA A 91 -5.57 -8.21 9.69
CA ALA A 91 -4.66 -9.26 9.24
C ALA A 91 -3.66 -8.75 8.20
N TYR A 92 -4.11 -7.88 7.28
CA TYR A 92 -3.26 -7.24 6.28
C TYR A 92 -2.21 -6.33 6.93
N ILE A 93 -2.63 -5.40 7.80
CA ILE A 93 -1.71 -4.48 8.50
C ILE A 93 -0.68 -5.28 9.29
N ASN A 94 -1.12 -6.27 10.07
CA ASN A 94 -0.22 -7.14 10.82
C ASN A 94 0.78 -7.85 9.91
N SER A 95 0.33 -8.37 8.76
CA SER A 95 1.23 -9.04 7.81
C SER A 95 2.27 -8.09 7.20
N CYS A 96 1.90 -6.84 6.93
CA CYS A 96 2.82 -5.83 6.41
C CYS A 96 3.83 -5.38 7.47
N LEU A 97 3.39 -5.21 8.72
CA LEU A 97 4.18 -4.62 9.80
C LEU A 97 4.80 -5.65 10.76
N SER A 98 4.66 -6.95 10.49
CA SER A 98 5.13 -8.03 11.37
C SER A 98 6.63 -8.02 11.63
N ASN A 99 7.43 -7.51 10.69
CA ASN A 99 8.89 -7.41 10.84
C ASN A 99 9.34 -5.95 10.95
N SER A 100 8.92 -5.30 12.04
CA SER A 100 9.19 -3.88 12.28
C SER A 100 10.69 -3.53 12.31
N SER A 101 11.55 -4.48 12.66
CA SER A 101 13.01 -4.27 12.68
C SER A 101 13.58 -4.00 11.27
N ARG A 102 12.92 -4.45 10.21
CA ARG A 102 13.30 -4.23 8.82
C ARG A 102 12.62 -3.02 8.18
N ILE A 103 11.71 -2.37 8.89
CA ILE A 103 10.97 -1.21 8.39
C ILE A 103 11.73 0.07 8.76
N ASP A 104 11.90 0.96 7.79
CA ASP A 104 12.26 2.34 8.05
C ASP A 104 11.00 3.05 8.54
N THR A 105 10.99 3.43 9.81
CA THR A 105 9.82 4.00 10.48
C THR A 105 9.71 5.52 10.34
N SER A 106 10.52 6.14 9.49
CA SER A 106 10.44 7.59 9.27
C SER A 106 9.11 8.01 8.66
N ILE A 107 8.67 7.31 7.60
CA ILE A 107 7.47 7.69 6.85
C ILE A 107 6.66 6.47 6.42
N LEU A 108 5.35 6.52 6.67
CA LEU A 108 4.36 5.60 6.10
C LEU A 108 3.34 6.37 5.27
N PHE A 109 3.13 5.97 4.03
CA PHE A 109 1.95 6.39 3.26
C PHE A 109 0.84 5.35 3.35
N VAL A 110 -0.36 5.82 3.71
CA VAL A 110 -1.61 5.08 3.59
C VAL A 110 -2.36 5.66 2.40
N THR A 111 -2.28 4.98 1.25
CA THR A 111 -3.00 5.41 0.04
C THR A 111 -4.33 4.70 -0.02
N TYR A 112 -5.45 5.42 -0.21
CA TYR A 112 -6.80 4.86 -0.12
C TYR A 112 -7.72 5.27 -1.25
N VAL A 113 -8.80 4.51 -1.45
CA VAL A 113 -9.91 4.78 -2.37
C VAL A 113 -11.23 4.61 -1.62
N GLY A 114 -12.02 5.68 -1.52
CA GLY A 114 -13.39 5.62 -1.01
C GLY A 114 -13.53 5.07 0.41
N LEU A 115 -12.62 5.44 1.32
CA LEU A 115 -12.75 5.15 2.75
C LEU A 115 -13.46 6.29 3.48
N SER A 116 -14.28 5.95 4.47
CA SER A 116 -14.86 6.93 5.38
C SER A 116 -13.81 7.48 6.35
N LYS A 117 -14.07 8.68 6.91
CA LYS A 117 -13.20 9.24 7.96
C LYS A 117 -13.04 8.25 9.13
N LYS A 118 -14.15 7.63 9.57
CA LYS A 118 -14.15 6.63 10.64
C LYS A 118 -13.24 5.43 10.35
N ASP A 119 -13.18 4.99 9.09
CA ASP A 119 -12.32 3.88 8.70
C ASP A 119 -10.85 4.31 8.64
N MET A 120 -10.57 5.51 8.15
CA MET A 120 -9.22 6.08 8.17
C MET A 120 -8.68 6.27 9.59
N ASP A 121 -9.50 6.80 10.49
CA ASP A 121 -9.15 6.96 11.91
C ASP A 121 -8.85 5.59 12.54
N TRP A 122 -9.70 4.59 12.28
CA TRP A 122 -9.48 3.23 12.77
C TRP A 122 -8.19 2.60 12.22
N ILE A 123 -7.89 2.79 10.93
CA ILE A 123 -6.64 2.30 10.32
C ILE A 123 -5.43 2.97 10.97
N ARG A 124 -5.49 4.28 11.18
CA ARG A 124 -4.43 5.05 11.85
C ARG A 124 -4.17 4.49 13.24
N ASP A 125 -5.20 4.43 14.08
CA ASP A 125 -5.09 3.94 15.46
C ASP A 125 -4.51 2.52 15.53
N TYR A 126 -4.90 1.67 14.57
CA TYR A 126 -4.42 0.30 14.52
C TYR A 126 -2.94 0.21 14.13
N ILE A 127 -2.50 1.04 13.17
CA ILE A 127 -1.10 1.12 12.74
C ILE A 127 -0.24 1.64 13.89
N GLU A 128 -0.64 2.74 14.54
CA GLU A 128 0.10 3.38 15.64
C GLU A 128 0.28 2.45 16.85
N LYS A 129 -0.70 1.58 17.11
CA LYS A 129 -0.60 0.52 18.15
C LYS A 129 0.35 -0.61 17.76
N SER A 130 0.58 -0.82 16.47
CA SER A 130 1.43 -1.91 15.95
C SER A 130 2.88 -1.49 15.78
N VAL A 131 3.11 -0.34 15.14
CA VAL A 131 4.43 0.24 14.86
C VAL A 131 4.33 1.75 14.94
N LYS A 132 5.24 2.37 15.68
CA LYS A 132 5.34 3.82 15.77
C LYS A 132 6.14 4.35 14.58
N PHE A 133 5.47 5.06 13.68
CA PHE A 133 6.10 5.84 12.62
C PHE A 133 6.25 7.30 13.05
N ASP A 134 7.29 7.97 12.56
CA ASP A 134 7.48 9.40 12.83
C ASP A 134 6.40 10.20 12.11
N GLU A 135 6.06 9.82 10.86
CA GLU A 135 5.01 10.44 10.07
C GLU A 135 4.13 9.42 9.35
N ILE A 136 2.81 9.62 9.40
CA ILE A 136 1.82 8.81 8.67
C ILE A 136 0.97 9.73 7.79
N TYR A 137 1.12 9.60 6.49
CA TYR A 137 0.36 10.37 5.49
C TYR A 137 -0.79 9.56 4.92
N PHE A 138 -2.01 10.07 5.08
CA PHE A 138 -3.19 9.56 4.38
C PHE A 138 -3.37 10.29 3.05
N GLN A 139 -3.27 9.56 1.96
CA GLN A 139 -3.34 10.11 0.60
C GLN A 139 -4.42 9.40 -0.20
N GLN A 140 -5.31 10.17 -0.81
CA GLN A 140 -6.25 9.62 -1.77
C GLN A 140 -5.50 9.14 -3.02
N ALA A 141 -5.87 7.95 -3.50
CA ALA A 141 -5.28 7.39 -4.71
C ALA A 141 -5.65 8.21 -5.94
N SER A 142 -4.74 8.24 -6.92
CA SER A 142 -5.05 8.84 -8.23
C SER A 142 -6.19 8.10 -8.94
N ALA A 143 -6.86 8.78 -9.87
CA ALA A 143 -7.94 8.20 -10.66
C ALA A 143 -7.52 6.90 -11.35
N SER A 144 -6.30 6.82 -11.89
CA SER A 144 -5.75 5.63 -12.54
C SER A 144 -5.63 4.41 -11.61
N ILE A 145 -5.39 4.63 -10.33
CA ILE A 145 -5.40 3.55 -9.32
C ILE A 145 -6.84 3.22 -8.91
N ALA A 146 -7.65 4.26 -8.66
CA ALA A 146 -9.02 4.11 -8.16
C ALA A 146 -9.90 3.29 -9.11
N VAL A 147 -9.81 3.51 -10.43
CA VAL A 147 -10.60 2.76 -11.42
C VAL A 147 -10.25 1.26 -11.49
N ASN A 148 -9.06 0.89 -11.05
CA ASN A 148 -8.62 -0.51 -11.03
C ASN A 148 -8.84 -1.20 -9.69
N CYS A 149 -8.79 -0.46 -8.58
CA CYS A 149 -8.86 -1.04 -7.22
C CYS A 149 -10.25 -0.93 -6.61
N GLY A 150 -11.01 0.12 -6.96
CA GLY A 150 -12.34 0.38 -6.43
C GLY A 150 -12.36 0.91 -4.98
N PRO A 151 -13.55 1.33 -4.50
CA PRO A 151 -13.72 1.83 -3.14
C PRO A 151 -13.51 0.74 -2.10
N GLY A 152 -13.22 1.16 -0.86
CA GLY A 152 -12.90 0.23 0.23
C GLY A 152 -11.46 -0.29 0.20
N THR A 153 -10.63 0.23 -0.71
CA THR A 153 -9.23 -0.14 -0.89
C THR A 153 -8.32 0.78 -0.09
N PHE A 154 -7.29 0.22 0.52
CA PHE A 154 -6.14 1.00 0.96
C PHE A 154 -4.84 0.20 0.84
N GLY A 155 -3.74 0.93 0.79
CA GLY A 155 -2.40 0.34 0.69
C GLY A 155 -1.43 0.96 1.67
N LEU A 156 -0.45 0.16 2.08
CA LEU A 156 0.67 0.59 2.89
C LEU A 156 1.92 0.68 2.02
N LEU A 157 2.56 1.84 2.07
CA LEU A 157 3.77 2.12 1.30
C LEU A 157 4.82 2.67 2.26
N TYR A 158 5.91 1.95 2.39
CA TYR A 158 7.03 2.31 3.27
C TYR A 158 8.35 1.82 2.69
N LYS A 159 9.46 2.28 3.25
CA LYS A 159 10.80 1.83 2.90
C LYS A 159 11.25 0.72 3.86
N GLU A 160 11.91 -0.31 3.34
CA GLU A 160 12.67 -1.28 4.13
C GLU A 160 14.10 -0.75 4.35
N LYS A 161 14.71 -1.12 5.48
CA LYS A 161 16.09 -0.74 5.83
C LYS A 161 17.13 -1.36 4.92
#